data_dcc4f6af3aad7f3e6e531c12b25d0644
#
_entry.id   dcc4f6af3aad7f3e6e531c12b25d0644
#
_cell.length_a   1.000
_cell.length_b   1.000
_cell.length_c   1.000
_cell.angle_alpha   90.00
_cell.angle_beta   90.00
_cell.angle_gamma   90.00
#
_symmetry.space_group_name_H-M   'P 1'
#
loop_
_entity.id
_entity.type
_entity.pdbx_description
1 polymer ?
#
loop_
_entity_poly.entity_id
_entity_poly.type
_entity_poly.pdbx_seq_one_letter_code
_entity_poly.pdbx_strand_id
1 'polypeptide(L)'
;MSVQFAEVQDEAGEITARWLDSFGAALQARDAAAVAATFVPDGHWRDVLAFTWDVVTHSGRAAIEAALAPVLARTAAKDVQIPGDRTPPRRAKRAGVDCIEAIFEFETGFGHANAVVRLVEAAGGWRAWSLLTTLEELHGWPDGRPREPSDAERYSRDFGGDNWLDQRLKAQAYEDRDPAVLVVGGGQAGLATSAR
;
A
#
# COMPACT_ATOMS: atom_id res chain seq x y z
N MET A 1 22.52 27.28 6.68
CA MET A 1 21.15 26.75 6.59
C MET A 1 21.11 25.28 6.18
N SER A 2 22.01 24.76 5.36
CA SER A 2 22.01 23.36 4.88
C SER A 2 22.33 22.29 5.95
N VAL A 3 23.21 22.56 6.91
CA VAL A 3 23.64 21.59 7.94
C VAL A 3 22.49 21.24 8.90
N GLN A 4 21.73 22.23 9.31
CA GLN A 4 20.63 22.07 10.27
C GLN A 4 19.45 21.28 9.67
N PHE A 5 19.23 21.37 8.36
CA PHE A 5 18.22 20.57 7.65
C PHE A 5 18.65 19.10 7.53
N ALA A 6 19.94 18.82 7.31
CA ALA A 6 20.45 17.47 7.22
C ALA A 6 20.40 16.75 8.58
N GLU A 7 20.76 17.43 9.68
CA GLU A 7 20.68 16.87 11.05
C GLU A 7 19.23 16.54 11.47
N VAL A 8 18.26 17.39 11.12
CA VAL A 8 16.84 17.17 11.45
C VAL A 8 16.24 16.00 10.63
N GLN A 9 16.70 15.79 9.40
CA GLN A 9 16.29 14.65 8.57
C GLN A 9 16.90 13.34 9.09
N ASP A 10 18.13 13.36 9.56
CA ASP A 10 18.82 12.19 10.12
C ASP A 10 18.12 11.73 11.41
N GLU A 11 17.75 12.66 12.29
CA GLU A 11 16.97 12.36 13.50
C GLU A 11 15.60 11.72 13.20
N ALA A 12 14.88 12.24 12.20
CA ALA A 12 13.58 11.67 11.81
C ALA A 12 13.73 10.25 11.26
N GLY A 13 14.80 10.00 10.51
CA GLY A 13 15.17 8.68 10.01
C GLY A 13 15.45 7.70 11.14
N GLU A 14 16.28 8.07 12.11
CA GLU A 14 16.61 7.23 13.26
C GLU A 14 15.38 6.89 14.14
N ILE A 15 14.51 7.87 14.37
CA ILE A 15 13.27 7.66 15.14
C ILE A 15 12.36 6.68 14.39
N THR A 16 12.21 6.88 13.10
CA THR A 16 11.38 5.99 12.27
C THR A 16 11.95 4.58 12.26
N ALA A 17 13.27 4.42 12.09
CA ALA A 17 13.92 3.11 12.09
C ALA A 17 13.66 2.35 13.39
N ARG A 18 13.85 3.00 14.56
CA ARG A 18 13.57 2.37 15.86
C ARG A 18 12.10 1.96 16.04
N TRP A 19 11.19 2.78 15.53
CA TRP A 19 9.77 2.42 15.55
C TRP A 19 9.49 1.23 14.63
N LEU A 20 10.04 1.21 13.41
CA LEU A 20 9.90 0.13 12.44
C LEU A 20 10.49 -1.19 12.97
N ASP A 21 11.63 -1.15 13.65
CA ASP A 21 12.23 -2.32 14.30
C ASP A 21 11.26 -2.94 15.32
N SER A 22 10.64 -2.12 16.16
CA SER A 22 9.67 -2.58 17.16
C SER A 22 8.39 -3.10 16.52
N PHE A 23 7.88 -2.39 15.52
CA PHE A 23 6.68 -2.76 14.77
C PHE A 23 6.91 -4.06 13.97
N GLY A 24 8.02 -4.14 13.23
CA GLY A 24 8.40 -5.31 12.45
C GLY A 24 8.63 -6.55 13.30
N ALA A 25 9.32 -6.41 14.45
CA ALA A 25 9.50 -7.52 15.39
C ALA A 25 8.16 -8.04 15.94
N ALA A 26 7.23 -7.14 16.27
CA ALA A 26 5.89 -7.52 16.74
C ALA A 26 5.08 -8.24 15.64
N LEU A 27 5.17 -7.78 14.38
CA LEU A 27 4.53 -8.45 13.24
C LEU A 27 5.11 -9.86 13.02
N GLN A 28 6.42 -10.01 13.05
CA GLN A 28 7.10 -11.32 12.91
C GLN A 28 6.73 -12.28 14.04
N ALA A 29 6.61 -11.77 15.27
CA ALA A 29 6.15 -12.53 16.41
C ALA A 29 4.65 -12.87 16.36
N ARG A 30 3.90 -12.25 15.45
CA ARG A 30 2.43 -12.33 15.35
C ARG A 30 1.74 -11.91 16.64
N ASP A 31 2.33 -10.96 17.34
CA ASP A 31 1.84 -10.43 18.61
C ASP A 31 1.01 -9.17 18.37
N ALA A 32 -0.31 -9.34 18.30
CA ALA A 32 -1.23 -8.23 18.06
C ALA A 32 -1.19 -7.17 19.17
N ALA A 33 -0.98 -7.58 20.42
CA ALA A 33 -0.87 -6.66 21.55
C ALA A 33 0.42 -5.83 21.45
N ALA A 34 1.54 -6.45 21.09
CA ALA A 34 2.80 -5.76 20.86
C ALA A 34 2.71 -4.79 19.65
N VAL A 35 2.04 -5.18 18.55
CA VAL A 35 1.76 -4.26 17.44
C VAL A 35 0.93 -3.07 17.92
N ALA A 36 -0.17 -3.31 18.63
CA ALA A 36 -1.02 -2.24 19.15
C ALA A 36 -0.28 -1.33 20.14
N ALA A 37 0.68 -1.84 20.90
CA ALA A 37 1.50 -1.06 21.81
C ALA A 37 2.43 -0.06 21.11
N THR A 38 2.72 -0.23 19.81
CA THR A 38 3.48 0.75 19.02
C THR A 38 2.68 2.01 18.67
N PHE A 39 1.37 2.03 18.95
CA PHE A 39 0.50 3.19 18.76
C PHE A 39 0.34 3.99 20.05
N VAL A 40 -0.13 5.24 19.94
CA VAL A 40 -0.70 5.98 21.08
C VAL A 40 -2.05 5.35 21.49
N PRO A 41 -2.54 5.57 22.73
CA PRO A 41 -3.77 4.93 23.19
C PRO A 41 -5.00 5.14 22.28
N ASP A 42 -5.11 6.33 21.69
CA ASP A 42 -6.17 6.76 20.77
C ASP A 42 -5.70 6.78 19.30
N GLY A 43 -4.64 6.05 18.97
CA GLY A 43 -4.11 5.95 17.62
C GLY A 43 -5.08 5.32 16.63
N HIS A 44 -4.86 5.57 15.34
CA HIS A 44 -5.72 5.11 14.26
C HIS A 44 -4.92 4.24 13.28
N TRP A 45 -5.51 3.13 12.89
CA TRP A 45 -5.00 2.31 11.81
C TRP A 45 -6.06 2.15 10.73
N ARG A 46 -5.75 2.63 9.53
CA ARG A 46 -6.56 2.39 8.33
C ARG A 46 -5.90 1.31 7.50
N ASP A 47 -6.61 0.24 7.27
CA ASP A 47 -6.21 -0.81 6.36
C ASP A 47 -6.93 -0.69 5.02
N VAL A 48 -6.17 -0.91 3.94
CA VAL A 48 -6.68 -1.00 2.58
C VAL A 48 -6.16 -2.32 2.01
N LEU A 49 -6.86 -3.40 2.30
CA LEU A 49 -6.64 -4.76 1.79
C LEU A 49 -5.35 -5.45 2.26
N ALA A 50 -4.43 -4.77 2.96
CA ALA A 50 -3.12 -5.35 3.30
C ALA A 50 -3.19 -6.45 4.35
N PHE A 51 -4.06 -6.31 5.35
CA PHE A 51 -4.23 -7.25 6.46
C PHE A 51 -5.63 -7.86 6.49
N THR A 52 -6.65 -7.02 6.41
CA THR A 52 -8.05 -7.43 6.65
C THR A 52 -8.80 -7.83 5.39
N TRP A 53 -8.26 -7.54 4.21
CA TRP A 53 -8.96 -7.64 2.93
C TRP A 53 -10.20 -6.74 2.86
N ASP A 54 -10.19 -5.67 3.65
CA ASP A 54 -11.25 -4.67 3.72
C ASP A 54 -10.66 -3.25 3.69
N VAL A 55 -11.49 -2.27 3.47
CA VAL A 55 -11.13 -0.85 3.54
C VAL A 55 -11.73 -0.28 4.83
N VAL A 56 -11.00 -0.42 5.94
CA VAL A 56 -11.52 -0.18 7.27
C VAL A 56 -10.57 0.67 8.13
N THR A 57 -11.11 1.38 9.10
CA THR A 57 -10.33 2.14 10.09
C THR A 57 -10.62 1.63 11.49
N HIS A 58 -9.58 1.27 12.22
CA HIS A 58 -9.63 0.90 13.62
C HIS A 58 -9.06 2.03 14.47
N SER A 59 -9.75 2.43 15.52
CA SER A 59 -9.37 3.53 16.38
C SER A 59 -9.20 3.05 17.82
N GLY A 60 -8.04 3.39 18.40
CA GLY A 60 -7.62 2.97 19.74
C GLY A 60 -6.95 1.58 19.74
N ARG A 61 -5.99 1.41 20.65
CA ARG A 61 -5.17 0.18 20.74
C ARG A 61 -6.00 -1.10 20.82
N ALA A 62 -7.05 -1.11 21.63
CA ALA A 62 -7.88 -2.31 21.80
C ALA A 62 -8.57 -2.75 20.50
N ALA A 63 -9.06 -1.78 19.70
CA ALA A 63 -9.68 -2.08 18.41
C ALA A 63 -8.63 -2.54 17.38
N ILE A 64 -7.44 -1.96 17.40
CA ILE A 64 -6.31 -2.35 16.54
C ILE A 64 -5.87 -3.78 16.86
N GLU A 65 -5.67 -4.09 18.14
CA GLU A 65 -5.30 -5.43 18.61
C GLU A 65 -6.36 -6.48 18.20
N ALA A 66 -7.63 -6.19 18.48
CA ALA A 66 -8.72 -7.10 18.15
C ALA A 66 -8.83 -7.38 16.64
N ALA A 67 -8.57 -6.37 15.79
CA ALA A 67 -8.60 -6.52 14.34
C ALA A 67 -7.39 -7.29 13.81
N LEU A 68 -6.20 -7.11 14.41
CA LEU A 68 -4.96 -7.77 13.97
C LEU A 68 -4.90 -9.23 14.40
N ALA A 69 -5.37 -9.58 15.60
CA ALA A 69 -5.24 -10.92 16.18
C ALA A 69 -5.67 -12.07 15.23
N PRO A 70 -6.81 -12.00 14.54
CA PRO A 70 -7.27 -13.08 13.66
C PRO A 70 -6.53 -13.12 12.31
N VAL A 71 -5.80 -12.06 11.92
CA VAL A 71 -5.26 -11.93 10.55
C VAL A 71 -3.74 -12.04 10.48
N LEU A 72 -2.99 -11.76 11.55
CA LEU A 72 -1.52 -11.74 11.53
C LEU A 72 -0.89 -13.04 11.03
N ALA A 73 -1.46 -14.18 11.39
CA ALA A 73 -0.91 -15.47 10.96
C ALA A 73 -0.98 -15.68 9.45
N ARG A 74 -2.09 -15.29 8.82
CA ARG A 74 -2.29 -15.43 7.36
C ARG A 74 -1.59 -14.34 6.57
N THR A 75 -1.52 -13.11 7.12
CA THR A 75 -0.85 -11.99 6.48
C THR A 75 0.65 -12.21 6.43
N ALA A 76 1.24 -12.83 7.48
CA ALA A 76 2.66 -13.16 7.55
C ALA A 76 3.57 -11.98 7.13
N ALA A 77 3.22 -10.77 7.60
CA ALA A 77 3.94 -9.54 7.24
C ALA A 77 5.40 -9.59 7.69
N LYS A 78 6.31 -9.17 6.81
CA LYS A 78 7.76 -9.21 6.99
C LYS A 78 8.46 -8.14 6.15
N ASP A 79 9.79 -8.07 6.26
CA ASP A 79 10.65 -7.23 5.43
C ASP A 79 10.21 -5.75 5.44
N VAL A 80 9.92 -5.25 6.65
CA VAL A 80 9.50 -3.86 6.89
C VAL A 80 10.70 -2.95 6.73
N GLN A 81 10.65 -2.04 5.75
CA GLN A 81 11.79 -1.16 5.43
C GLN A 81 11.35 0.19 4.85
N ILE A 82 12.24 1.18 4.94
CA ILE A 82 12.08 2.48 4.29
C ILE A 82 12.60 2.35 2.86
N PRO A 83 11.77 2.58 1.83
CA PRO A 83 12.20 2.50 0.44
C PRO A 83 13.17 3.65 0.11
N GLY A 84 14.22 3.34 -0.65
CA GLY A 84 15.25 4.32 -1.00
C GLY A 84 14.86 5.31 -2.10
N ASP A 85 13.80 5.03 -2.84
CA ASP A 85 13.29 5.82 -3.97
C ASP A 85 12.07 6.70 -3.60
N ARG A 86 11.64 6.67 -2.35
CA ARG A 86 10.51 7.47 -1.84
C ARG A 86 10.98 8.63 -0.97
N THR A 87 10.04 9.53 -0.65
CA THR A 87 10.30 10.63 0.27
C THR A 87 10.79 10.08 1.62
N PRO A 88 11.97 10.50 2.10
CA PRO A 88 12.49 10.02 3.38
C PRO A 88 11.64 10.49 4.56
N PRO A 89 11.78 9.86 5.74
CA PRO A 89 11.14 10.29 6.97
C PRO A 89 11.40 11.76 7.24
N ARG A 90 10.37 12.50 7.65
CA ARG A 90 10.49 13.95 7.84
C ARG A 90 9.59 14.47 8.95
N ARG A 91 10.00 15.54 9.60
CA ARG A 91 9.10 16.31 10.46
C ARG A 91 8.03 16.99 9.62
N ALA A 92 6.78 16.88 10.05
CA ALA A 92 5.62 17.44 9.39
C ALA A 92 4.60 17.93 10.41
N LYS A 93 3.70 18.81 9.98
CA LYS A 93 2.53 19.20 10.77
C LYS A 93 1.28 18.72 10.05
N ARG A 94 0.46 17.92 10.74
CA ARG A 94 -0.78 17.36 10.20
C ARG A 94 -1.93 17.60 11.17
N ALA A 95 -3.01 18.17 10.71
CA ALA A 95 -4.16 18.55 11.53
C ALA A 95 -3.77 19.32 12.82
N GLY A 96 -2.75 20.18 12.73
CA GLY A 96 -2.27 20.95 13.87
C GLY A 96 -1.27 20.23 14.78
N VAL A 97 -1.03 18.94 14.59
CA VAL A 97 -0.12 18.10 15.39
C VAL A 97 1.24 18.00 14.71
N ASP A 98 2.31 18.24 15.49
CA ASP A 98 3.69 18.03 15.03
C ASP A 98 4.00 16.53 15.08
N CYS A 99 4.46 15.97 13.96
CA CYS A 99 4.72 14.55 13.83
C CYS A 99 5.94 14.27 12.93
N ILE A 100 6.42 13.04 12.97
CA ILE A 100 7.28 12.49 11.91
C ILE A 100 6.40 11.69 10.98
N GLU A 101 6.42 12.05 9.70
CA GLU A 101 5.71 11.35 8.63
C GLU A 101 6.72 10.50 7.85
N ALA A 102 6.44 9.22 7.70
CA ALA A 102 7.29 8.29 6.98
C ALA A 102 6.47 7.36 6.09
N ILE A 103 7.07 7.03 4.94
CA ILE A 103 6.59 5.97 4.04
C ILE A 103 7.48 4.76 4.29
N PHE A 104 6.88 3.59 4.39
CA PHE A 104 7.60 2.33 4.44
C PHE A 104 6.90 1.27 3.62
N GLU A 105 7.60 0.22 3.29
CA GLU A 105 7.09 -0.94 2.54
C GLU A 105 7.30 -2.21 3.34
N PHE A 106 6.52 -3.23 3.02
CA PHE A 106 6.61 -4.54 3.64
C PHE A 106 6.00 -5.61 2.73
N GLU A 107 6.45 -6.84 2.91
CA GLU A 107 5.87 -8.00 2.23
C GLU A 107 4.79 -8.64 3.08
N THR A 108 3.77 -9.16 2.42
CA THR A 108 2.74 -10.00 3.01
C THR A 108 2.74 -11.37 2.34
N GLY A 109 2.04 -12.35 2.90
CA GLY A 109 1.82 -13.63 2.24
C GLY A 109 1.04 -13.53 0.93
N PHE A 110 0.44 -12.38 0.64
CA PHE A 110 -0.39 -12.13 -0.54
C PHE A 110 0.31 -11.29 -1.60
N GLY A 111 1.21 -10.39 -1.20
CA GLY A 111 1.84 -9.46 -2.11
C GLY A 111 2.57 -8.32 -1.40
N HIS A 112 3.04 -7.39 -2.20
CA HIS A 112 3.75 -6.20 -1.76
C HIS A 112 2.78 -5.15 -1.22
N ALA A 113 3.14 -4.52 -0.11
CA ALA A 113 2.34 -3.50 0.55
C ALA A 113 3.15 -2.25 0.90
N ASN A 114 2.48 -1.11 0.84
CA ASN A 114 3.01 0.17 1.27
C ASN A 114 2.29 0.67 2.53
N ALA A 115 2.97 1.56 3.25
CA ALA A 115 2.36 2.18 4.42
C ALA A 115 2.84 3.63 4.60
N VAL A 116 1.98 4.42 5.24
CA VAL A 116 2.30 5.76 5.71
C VAL A 116 2.04 5.83 7.20
N VAL A 117 3.07 6.12 7.97
CA VAL A 117 2.96 6.30 9.43
C VAL A 117 3.18 7.76 9.81
N ARG A 118 2.45 8.22 10.82
CA ARG A 118 2.71 9.48 11.52
C ARG A 118 2.99 9.17 12.97
N LEU A 119 4.22 9.44 13.35
CA LEU A 119 4.72 9.23 14.71
C LEU A 119 4.60 10.53 15.49
N VAL A 120 4.16 10.43 16.74
CA VAL A 120 4.15 11.54 17.69
C VAL A 120 4.94 11.15 18.92
N GLU A 121 5.51 12.15 19.59
CA GLU A 121 6.19 11.94 20.86
C GLU A 121 5.16 11.66 21.96
N ALA A 122 5.39 10.60 22.71
CA ALA A 122 4.50 10.15 23.79
C ALA A 122 5.32 9.67 24.99
N ALA A 123 4.68 9.44 26.11
CA ALA A 123 5.36 8.88 27.27
C ALA A 123 5.99 7.53 26.90
N GLY A 124 7.32 7.45 27.05
CA GLY A 124 8.09 6.25 26.68
C GLY A 124 8.54 6.16 25.23
N GLY A 125 8.55 7.29 24.50
CA GLY A 125 9.11 7.42 23.16
C GLY A 125 8.07 7.65 22.05
N TRP A 126 8.53 7.56 20.82
CA TRP A 126 7.68 7.82 19.66
C TRP A 126 6.70 6.67 19.39
N ARG A 127 5.45 7.03 19.09
CA ARG A 127 4.34 6.09 18.84
C ARG A 127 3.55 6.51 17.61
N ALA A 128 2.95 5.56 16.92
CA ALA A 128 2.07 5.85 15.80
C ALA A 128 0.78 6.53 16.30
N TRP A 129 0.54 7.71 15.80
CA TRP A 129 -0.75 8.39 15.92
C TRP A 129 -1.70 7.92 14.81
N SER A 130 -1.18 7.79 13.59
CA SER A 130 -1.94 7.20 12.48
C SER A 130 -1.04 6.33 11.61
N LEU A 131 -1.60 5.22 11.16
CA LEU A 131 -0.98 4.30 10.20
C LEU A 131 -2.00 4.01 9.09
N LEU A 132 -1.57 4.14 7.85
CA LEU A 132 -2.23 3.61 6.66
C LEU A 132 -1.42 2.43 6.15
N THR A 133 -2.08 1.32 5.87
CA THR A 133 -1.48 0.16 5.16
C THR A 133 -2.28 -0.12 3.90
N THR A 134 -1.60 -0.36 2.79
CA THR A 134 -2.22 -0.59 1.47
C THR A 134 -1.54 -1.76 0.79
N LEU A 135 -2.30 -2.73 0.33
CA LEU A 135 -1.81 -3.75 -0.58
C LEU A 135 -1.70 -3.13 -1.98
N GLU A 136 -0.49 -3.11 -2.54
CA GLU A 136 -0.20 -2.49 -3.83
C GLU A 136 -0.23 -3.50 -4.97
N GLU A 137 0.34 -4.67 -4.73
CA GLU A 137 0.51 -5.68 -5.77
C GLU A 137 0.34 -7.08 -5.19
N LEU A 138 -0.36 -7.94 -5.92
CA LEU A 138 -0.52 -9.36 -5.59
C LEU A 138 0.60 -10.20 -6.18
N HIS A 139 1.13 -11.14 -5.42
CA HIS A 139 2.11 -12.10 -5.95
C HIS A 139 1.54 -12.86 -7.16
N GLY A 140 2.31 -12.87 -8.23
CA GLY A 140 1.92 -13.52 -9.49
C GLY A 140 0.94 -12.71 -10.36
N TRP A 141 0.50 -11.55 -9.90
CA TRP A 141 -0.41 -10.65 -10.62
C TRP A 141 0.16 -9.23 -10.64
N PRO A 142 1.29 -9.01 -11.36
CA PRO A 142 1.89 -7.69 -11.43
C PRO A 142 0.90 -6.68 -12.04
N ASP A 143 0.97 -5.42 -11.60
CA ASP A 143 0.14 -4.35 -12.15
C ASP A 143 0.34 -4.31 -13.68
N GLY A 144 -0.63 -4.83 -14.38
CA GLY A 144 -0.65 -4.94 -15.84
C GLY A 144 -0.84 -3.61 -16.54
N ARG A 145 -0.23 -2.52 -16.03
CA ARG A 145 -0.18 -1.27 -16.81
C ARG A 145 0.37 -1.63 -18.18
N PRO A 146 -0.38 -1.36 -19.25
CA PRO A 146 0.15 -1.57 -20.59
C PRO A 146 1.48 -0.81 -20.66
N ARG A 147 2.59 -1.51 -20.75
CA ARG A 147 3.82 -0.88 -21.20
C ARG A 147 3.45 -0.11 -22.47
N GLU A 148 3.85 1.15 -22.53
CA GLU A 148 3.64 1.94 -23.75
C GLU A 148 3.95 1.08 -24.97
N PRO A 149 3.11 1.11 -26.00
CA PRO A 149 3.29 0.27 -27.19
C PRO A 149 4.51 0.74 -27.98
N SER A 150 5.69 0.45 -27.42
CA SER A 150 6.96 0.59 -28.14
C SER A 150 7.27 -0.63 -29.00
N ASP A 151 6.44 -1.65 -28.95
CA ASP A 151 6.63 -2.85 -29.74
C ASP A 151 6.22 -2.58 -31.18
N ALA A 152 7.22 -2.30 -32.01
CA ALA A 152 7.09 -2.26 -33.46
C ALA A 152 6.40 -3.53 -34.04
N GLU A 153 6.36 -4.61 -33.27
CA GLU A 153 5.66 -5.86 -33.57
C GLU A 153 4.15 -5.74 -33.58
N ARG A 154 3.56 -4.74 -32.92
CA ARG A 154 2.11 -4.47 -33.00
C ARG A 154 1.72 -3.62 -34.19
N TYR A 155 2.66 -3.05 -34.90
CA TYR A 155 2.42 -2.32 -36.14
C TYR A 155 2.57 -3.29 -37.33
N SER A 156 1.61 -4.18 -37.51
CA SER A 156 1.53 -4.94 -38.74
C SER A 156 1.14 -4.00 -39.89
N ARG A 157 1.99 -3.88 -40.88
CA ARG A 157 1.67 -3.26 -42.19
C ARG A 157 1.03 -4.25 -43.14
N ASP A 158 0.51 -5.34 -42.62
CA ASP A 158 -0.26 -6.30 -43.41
C ASP A 158 -1.65 -5.72 -43.64
N PHE A 159 -1.88 -5.28 -44.86
CA PHE A 159 -3.19 -4.73 -45.30
C PHE A 159 -4.11 -5.82 -45.85
N GLY A 160 -3.71 -7.09 -45.74
CA GLY A 160 -4.53 -8.25 -46.09
C GLY A 160 -5.34 -8.75 -44.90
N GLY A 161 -6.65 -8.95 -45.07
CA GLY A 161 -7.52 -9.51 -44.02
C GLY A 161 -8.48 -8.52 -43.39
N ASP A 162 -8.94 -8.85 -42.19
CA ASP A 162 -9.93 -8.05 -41.46
C ASP A 162 -9.40 -6.65 -41.12
N ASN A 163 -10.17 -5.63 -41.42
CA ASN A 163 -9.84 -4.28 -40.99
C ASN A 163 -10.02 -4.10 -39.47
N TRP A 164 -9.55 -2.98 -38.92
CA TRP A 164 -9.60 -2.72 -37.49
C TRP A 164 -11.04 -2.82 -36.92
N LEU A 165 -12.06 -2.38 -37.66
CA LEU A 165 -13.47 -2.46 -37.24
C LEU A 165 -13.93 -3.92 -37.18
N ASP A 166 -13.58 -4.73 -38.17
CA ASP A 166 -13.96 -6.15 -38.21
C ASP A 166 -13.33 -6.91 -37.05
N GLN A 167 -12.04 -6.66 -36.78
CA GLN A 167 -11.32 -7.24 -35.62
C GLN A 167 -11.97 -6.83 -34.30
N ARG A 168 -12.34 -5.55 -34.16
CA ARG A 168 -13.01 -5.04 -32.96
C ARG A 168 -14.39 -5.67 -32.77
N LEU A 169 -15.18 -5.77 -33.82
CA LEU A 169 -16.51 -6.42 -33.77
C LEU A 169 -16.40 -7.89 -33.38
N LYS A 170 -15.45 -8.63 -33.94
CA LYS A 170 -15.17 -10.01 -33.54
C LYS A 170 -14.77 -10.13 -32.08
N ALA A 171 -13.86 -9.25 -31.63
CA ALA A 171 -13.42 -9.23 -30.23
C ALA A 171 -14.57 -8.88 -29.25
N GLN A 172 -15.51 -8.03 -29.66
CA GLN A 172 -16.68 -7.65 -28.85
C GLN A 172 -17.79 -8.70 -28.85
N ALA A 173 -17.86 -9.58 -29.84
CA ALA A 173 -18.89 -10.61 -29.93
C ALA A 173 -18.71 -11.71 -28.86
N TYR A 174 -17.50 -11.93 -28.35
CA TYR A 174 -17.20 -12.98 -27.36
C TYR A 174 -17.72 -14.37 -27.75
N GLU A 175 -17.76 -14.69 -29.05
CA GLU A 175 -18.27 -15.96 -29.56
C GLU A 175 -17.34 -17.15 -29.26
N ASP A 176 -16.06 -16.87 -29.05
CA ASP A 176 -14.97 -17.84 -28.84
C ASP A 176 -14.54 -17.99 -27.38
N ARG A 177 -14.99 -17.10 -26.51
CA ARG A 177 -14.58 -17.07 -25.09
C ARG A 177 -15.54 -16.26 -24.22
N ASP A 178 -15.58 -16.58 -22.92
CA ASP A 178 -16.23 -15.74 -21.92
C ASP A 178 -15.32 -14.58 -21.51
N PRO A 179 -15.86 -13.39 -21.19
CA PRO A 179 -15.07 -12.30 -20.64
C PRO A 179 -14.56 -12.67 -19.26
N ALA A 180 -13.29 -12.36 -18.96
CA ALA A 180 -12.71 -12.60 -17.65
C ALA A 180 -13.38 -11.74 -16.56
N VAL A 181 -13.85 -10.54 -16.92
CA VAL A 181 -14.52 -9.59 -16.03
C VAL A 181 -15.65 -8.90 -16.79
N LEU A 182 -16.82 -8.83 -16.19
CA LEU A 182 -17.95 -8.04 -16.69
C LEU A 182 -18.09 -6.77 -15.83
N VAL A 183 -17.92 -5.60 -16.47
CA VAL A 183 -18.12 -4.31 -15.80
C VAL A 183 -19.47 -3.74 -16.19
N VAL A 184 -20.39 -3.62 -15.22
CA VAL A 184 -21.73 -3.06 -15.43
C VAL A 184 -21.73 -1.59 -15.03
N GLY A 185 -21.84 -0.71 -16.03
CA GLY A 185 -21.91 0.74 -15.84
C GLY A 185 -20.74 1.50 -16.48
N GLY A 186 -21.06 2.57 -17.21
CA GLY A 186 -20.10 3.44 -17.92
C GLY A 186 -19.73 4.74 -17.17
N GLY A 187 -19.90 4.80 -15.86
CA GLY A 187 -19.43 5.91 -15.03
C GLY A 187 -17.93 5.89 -14.80
N GLN A 188 -17.40 6.85 -14.05
CA GLN A 188 -15.95 6.98 -13.80
C GLN A 188 -15.32 5.67 -13.26
N ALA A 189 -15.97 5.03 -12.30
CA ALA A 189 -15.47 3.77 -11.72
C ALA A 189 -15.43 2.64 -12.75
N GLY A 190 -16.51 2.48 -13.56
CA GLY A 190 -16.58 1.46 -14.60
C GLY A 190 -15.54 1.67 -15.69
N LEU A 191 -15.36 2.91 -16.15
CA LEU A 191 -14.32 3.25 -17.14
C LEU A 191 -12.92 3.01 -16.61
N ALA A 192 -12.64 3.44 -15.35
CA ALA A 192 -11.34 3.23 -14.73
C ALA A 192 -11.03 1.73 -14.54
N THR A 193 -12.02 0.92 -14.16
CA THR A 193 -11.85 -0.53 -14.00
C THR A 193 -11.65 -1.23 -15.35
N SER A 194 -12.36 -0.79 -16.40
CA SER A 194 -12.24 -1.40 -17.73
C SER A 194 -10.94 -1.04 -18.45
N ALA A 195 -10.26 0.01 -18.03
CA ALA A 195 -8.98 0.46 -18.61
C ALA A 195 -7.75 -0.24 -18.00
N ARG A 196 -7.97 -1.06 -16.98
CA ARG A 196 -6.95 -1.85 -16.28
C ARG A 196 -6.92 -3.27 -16.81
#